data_9a849cc941e8bebd79e87ac958d714d6
#
_entry.id   9a849cc941e8bebd79e87ac958d714d6
#
_cell.length_a   1.000
_cell.length_b   1.000
_cell.length_c   1.000
_cell.angle_alpha   90.00
_cell.angle_beta   90.00
_cell.angle_gamma   90.00
#
_symmetry.space_group_name_H-M   'P 1'
#
loop_
_entity.id
_entity.type
_entity.pdbx_description
1 polymer ?
#
loop_
_entity_poly.entity_id
_entity_poly.type
_entity_poly.pdbx_seq_one_letter_code
_entity_poly.pdbx_strand_id
1 'polypeptide(L)'
;EIFVLASVGPTTNPDQDDASTFDAYQEQLAAISGADALLLETFRSLASLRQVLSTVAQIPNRPPIIAQMAVQQDADGWSTSPSELVDAAVAGGAAVVGVNCCTPWDAETFVEQASQLTAVAEGRIRLSAMPNAGGFQHIGNRYMTRVNPEFMGRWARTMNQRGVSLVGGCCEIHPRHVWEMNNYLAGRDTHSA
;
A
#
# COMPACT_ATOMS: atom_id res chain seq x y z
N GLU A 1 -13.58 -16.48 4.33
CA GLU A 1 -13.35 -16.23 2.90
C GLU A 1 -11.93 -15.69 2.74
N ILE A 2 -11.21 -16.12 1.70
CA ILE A 2 -9.85 -15.71 1.40
C ILE A 2 -9.86 -15.12 -0.01
N PHE A 3 -9.24 -13.93 -0.17
CA PHE A 3 -9.06 -13.28 -1.46
C PHE A 3 -7.59 -13.37 -1.89
N VAL A 4 -7.37 -13.57 -3.18
CA VAL A 4 -6.04 -13.62 -3.79
C VAL A 4 -5.77 -12.31 -4.51
N LEU A 5 -4.76 -11.58 -4.06
CA LEU A 5 -4.30 -10.35 -4.70
C LEU A 5 -3.09 -10.67 -5.59
N ALA A 6 -3.15 -10.26 -6.85
CA ALA A 6 -2.01 -10.36 -7.75
C ALA A 6 -1.13 -9.12 -7.62
N SER A 7 0.08 -9.28 -7.12
CA SER A 7 1.06 -8.21 -6.95
C SER A 7 1.71 -7.84 -8.29
N VAL A 8 1.72 -6.54 -8.59
CA VAL A 8 2.39 -5.94 -9.75
C VAL A 8 3.27 -4.81 -9.24
N GLY A 9 4.57 -4.95 -9.40
CA GLY A 9 5.56 -3.95 -9.02
C GLY A 9 6.08 -3.13 -10.19
N PRO A 10 6.92 -2.11 -9.91
CA PRO A 10 7.57 -1.34 -10.96
C PRO A 10 8.49 -2.22 -11.81
N THR A 11 8.59 -1.88 -13.09
CA THR A 11 9.57 -2.50 -14.00
C THR A 11 11.00 -2.11 -13.61
N THR A 12 12.00 -2.81 -14.16
CA THR A 12 13.42 -2.57 -13.87
C THR A 12 13.93 -1.19 -14.32
N ASN A 13 13.14 -0.48 -15.11
CA ASN A 13 13.47 0.87 -15.62
C ASN A 13 12.33 1.85 -15.33
N PRO A 14 12.08 2.19 -14.05
CA PRO A 14 10.90 2.95 -13.61
C PRO A 14 10.86 4.40 -14.12
N ASP A 15 11.99 4.93 -14.61
CA ASP A 15 12.12 6.32 -15.09
C ASP A 15 12.06 6.44 -16.61
N GLN A 16 11.95 5.32 -17.33
CA GLN A 16 11.78 5.32 -18.78
C GLN A 16 10.32 5.13 -19.14
N ASP A 17 9.72 6.22 -19.61
CA ASP A 17 8.36 6.25 -20.17
C ASP A 17 8.43 5.87 -21.65
N ASP A 18 8.82 4.63 -21.93
CA ASP A 18 8.98 4.13 -23.30
C ASP A 18 8.06 2.90 -23.57
N ALA A 19 7.99 2.53 -24.85
CA ALA A 19 7.18 1.39 -25.28
C ALA A 19 7.59 0.07 -24.58
N SER A 20 8.88 -0.08 -24.23
CA SER A 20 9.39 -1.28 -23.56
C SER A 20 8.82 -1.45 -22.15
N THR A 21 8.57 -0.36 -21.43
CA THR A 21 7.94 -0.37 -20.11
C THR A 21 6.46 -0.76 -20.22
N PHE A 22 5.76 -0.27 -21.24
CA PHE A 22 4.38 -0.65 -21.51
C PHE A 22 4.26 -2.15 -21.82
N ASP A 23 5.12 -2.66 -22.70
CA ASP A 23 5.15 -4.08 -23.06
C ASP A 23 5.45 -4.96 -21.85
N ALA A 24 6.37 -4.56 -20.97
CA ALA A 24 6.71 -5.26 -19.73
C ALA A 24 5.50 -5.34 -18.77
N TYR A 25 4.71 -4.28 -18.64
CA TYR A 25 3.48 -4.33 -17.85
C TYR A 25 2.41 -5.21 -18.52
N GLN A 26 2.28 -5.17 -19.83
CA GLN A 26 1.34 -6.05 -20.55
C GLN A 26 1.70 -7.53 -20.36
N GLU A 27 2.98 -7.89 -20.47
CA GLU A 27 3.46 -9.25 -20.22
C GLU A 27 3.16 -9.70 -18.79
N GLN A 28 3.49 -8.87 -17.79
CA GLN A 28 3.24 -9.16 -16.38
C GLN A 28 1.74 -9.37 -16.10
N LEU A 29 0.90 -8.48 -16.63
CA LEU A 29 -0.56 -8.55 -16.44
C LEU A 29 -1.20 -9.72 -17.20
N ALA A 30 -0.68 -10.10 -18.37
CA ALA A 30 -1.16 -11.25 -19.13
C ALA A 30 -0.87 -12.59 -18.40
N ALA A 31 0.19 -12.64 -17.60
CA ALA A 31 0.52 -13.83 -16.81
C ALA A 31 -0.37 -14.01 -15.57
N ILE A 32 -1.13 -12.98 -15.19
CA ILE A 32 -1.98 -12.97 -14.00
C ILE A 32 -3.42 -13.32 -14.40
N SER A 33 -3.91 -14.48 -13.94
CA SER A 33 -5.30 -14.89 -14.15
C SER A 33 -5.92 -15.41 -12.86
N GLY A 34 -7.21 -15.13 -12.65
CA GLY A 34 -7.97 -15.67 -11.52
C GLY A 34 -7.71 -14.99 -10.16
N ALA A 35 -7.05 -13.84 -10.15
CA ALA A 35 -6.92 -13.04 -8.94
C ALA A 35 -8.22 -12.25 -8.66
N ASP A 36 -8.53 -12.06 -7.38
CA ASP A 36 -9.69 -11.30 -6.93
C ASP A 36 -9.47 -9.78 -7.03
N ALA A 37 -8.21 -9.32 -6.97
CA ALA A 37 -7.83 -7.93 -7.21
C ALA A 37 -6.39 -7.83 -7.72
N LEU A 38 -6.06 -6.70 -8.36
CA LEU A 38 -4.69 -6.31 -8.70
C LEU A 38 -4.14 -5.40 -7.61
N LEU A 39 -3.00 -5.75 -7.05
CA LEU A 39 -2.25 -4.92 -6.10
C LEU A 39 -1.05 -4.30 -6.81
N LEU A 40 -1.20 -3.05 -7.24
CA LEU A 40 -0.11 -2.24 -7.77
C LEU A 40 0.67 -1.68 -6.59
N GLU A 41 1.88 -2.17 -6.34
CA GLU A 41 2.59 -1.84 -5.09
C GLU A 41 4.07 -1.47 -5.29
N THR A 42 4.61 -0.76 -4.30
CA THR A 42 6.03 -0.39 -4.19
C THR A 42 6.50 0.57 -5.29
N PHE A 43 5.57 1.28 -5.93
CA PHE A 43 5.92 2.35 -6.85
C PHE A 43 6.52 3.53 -6.08
N ARG A 44 7.63 4.09 -6.60
CA ARG A 44 8.28 5.28 -6.04
C ARG A 44 8.12 6.50 -6.95
N SER A 45 7.74 6.28 -8.20
CA SER A 45 7.45 7.32 -9.18
C SER A 45 5.95 7.35 -9.48
N LEU A 46 5.35 8.53 -9.36
CA LEU A 46 3.95 8.74 -9.71
C LEU A 46 3.71 8.55 -11.23
N ALA A 47 4.71 8.88 -12.05
CA ALA A 47 4.67 8.64 -13.51
C ALA A 47 4.55 7.14 -13.80
N SER A 48 5.38 6.30 -13.16
CA SER A 48 5.34 4.84 -13.33
C SER A 48 4.01 4.25 -12.86
N LEU A 49 3.46 4.74 -11.74
CA LEU A 49 2.13 4.32 -11.27
C LEU A 49 1.04 4.69 -12.29
N ARG A 50 1.06 5.90 -12.82
CA ARG A 50 0.11 6.34 -13.86
C ARG A 50 0.20 5.50 -15.12
N GLN A 51 1.42 5.11 -15.51
CA GLN A 51 1.65 4.26 -16.69
C GLN A 51 1.02 2.87 -16.50
N VAL A 52 1.29 2.18 -15.37
CA VAL A 52 0.67 0.87 -15.13
C VAL A 52 -0.85 0.98 -14.99
N LEU A 53 -1.37 2.03 -14.37
CA LEU A 53 -2.82 2.27 -14.28
C LEU A 53 -3.45 2.41 -15.69
N SER A 54 -2.78 3.15 -16.60
CA SER A 54 -3.25 3.29 -17.99
C SER A 54 -3.20 1.97 -18.77
N THR A 55 -2.20 1.12 -18.50
CA THR A 55 -2.09 -0.22 -19.09
C THR A 55 -3.20 -1.13 -18.59
N VAL A 56 -3.43 -1.16 -17.28
CA VAL A 56 -4.50 -1.96 -16.64
C VAL A 56 -5.89 -1.52 -17.14
N ALA A 57 -6.07 -0.23 -17.40
CA ALA A 57 -7.34 0.30 -17.91
C ALA A 57 -7.76 -0.31 -19.26
N GLN A 58 -6.81 -0.84 -20.03
CA GLN A 58 -7.06 -1.48 -21.34
C GLN A 58 -7.49 -2.95 -21.23
N ILE A 59 -7.42 -3.56 -20.04
CA ILE A 59 -7.78 -4.96 -19.82
C ILE A 59 -9.29 -5.07 -19.68
N PRO A 60 -9.98 -5.82 -20.57
CA PRO A 60 -11.41 -6.08 -20.42
C PRO A 60 -11.71 -6.89 -19.15
N ASN A 61 -12.78 -6.53 -18.45
CA ASN A 61 -13.21 -7.24 -17.24
C ASN A 61 -12.12 -7.39 -16.17
N ARG A 62 -11.22 -6.39 -16.05
CA ARG A 62 -10.15 -6.41 -15.06
C ARG A 62 -10.69 -6.50 -13.63
N PRO A 63 -9.97 -7.18 -12.72
CA PRO A 63 -10.28 -7.15 -11.30
C PRO A 63 -10.18 -5.72 -10.72
N PRO A 64 -10.77 -5.46 -9.54
CA PRO A 64 -10.55 -4.22 -8.80
C PRO A 64 -9.06 -3.92 -8.60
N ILE A 65 -8.70 -2.64 -8.63
CA ILE A 65 -7.31 -2.19 -8.49
C ILE A 65 -7.11 -1.60 -7.09
N ILE A 66 -6.05 -2.03 -6.44
CA ILE A 66 -5.46 -1.42 -5.23
C ILE A 66 -4.17 -0.76 -5.68
N ALA A 67 -4.09 0.57 -5.61
CA ALA A 67 -2.92 1.35 -6.04
C ALA A 67 -2.13 1.86 -4.83
N GLN A 68 -0.87 1.43 -4.69
CA GLN A 68 -0.02 1.79 -3.55
C GLN A 68 1.34 2.33 -4.00
N MET A 69 1.85 3.28 -3.24
CA MET A 69 3.20 3.81 -3.41
C MET A 69 4.04 3.66 -2.15
N ALA A 70 5.33 3.47 -2.33
CA ALA A 70 6.34 3.59 -1.28
C ALA A 70 6.72 5.08 -1.15
N VAL A 71 6.04 5.79 -0.26
CA VAL A 71 6.27 7.21 0.00
C VAL A 71 7.26 7.43 1.14
N GLN A 72 7.90 8.59 1.13
CA GLN A 72 8.75 9.07 2.22
C GLN A 72 8.39 10.51 2.51
N GLN A 73 8.44 10.88 3.79
CA GLN A 73 8.32 12.25 4.23
C GLN A 73 9.66 12.69 4.85
N ASP A 74 10.17 13.82 4.39
CA ASP A 74 11.37 14.45 4.92
C ASP A 74 11.15 15.96 5.18
N ALA A 75 12.22 16.72 5.38
CA ALA A 75 12.14 18.15 5.65
C ALA A 75 11.56 18.96 4.48
N ASP A 76 11.69 18.48 3.25
CA ASP A 76 11.22 19.12 2.03
C ASP A 76 9.76 18.73 1.70
N GLY A 77 9.20 17.77 2.44
CA GLY A 77 7.82 17.29 2.28
C GLY A 77 7.71 15.83 1.86
N TRP A 78 6.64 15.50 1.16
CA TRP A 78 6.39 14.17 0.64
C TRP A 78 7.09 13.93 -0.68
N SER A 79 7.67 12.74 -0.89
CA SER A 79 8.16 12.29 -2.22
C SER A 79 7.02 12.22 -3.25
N THR A 80 5.82 11.90 -2.81
CA THR A 80 4.55 12.06 -3.53
C THR A 80 3.50 12.40 -2.48
N SER A 81 2.81 13.51 -2.63
CA SER A 81 1.81 13.96 -1.67
C SER A 81 0.55 13.09 -1.67
N PRO A 82 -0.20 13.05 -0.57
CA PRO A 82 -1.48 12.33 -0.53
C PRO A 82 -2.47 12.75 -1.62
N SER A 83 -2.56 14.05 -1.94
CA SER A 83 -3.45 14.53 -3.00
C SER A 83 -3.05 14.03 -4.37
N GLU A 84 -1.76 14.11 -4.72
CA GLU A 84 -1.27 13.63 -6.03
C GLU A 84 -1.52 12.15 -6.23
N LEU A 85 -1.31 11.34 -5.17
CA LEU A 85 -1.54 9.90 -5.24
C LEU A 85 -3.03 9.56 -5.34
N VAL A 86 -3.87 10.19 -4.53
CA VAL A 86 -5.33 9.97 -4.57
C VAL A 86 -5.91 10.38 -5.93
N ASP A 87 -5.51 11.54 -6.46
CA ASP A 87 -5.98 12.01 -7.77
C ASP A 87 -5.55 11.05 -8.91
N ALA A 88 -4.31 10.58 -8.88
CA ALA A 88 -3.83 9.61 -9.87
C ALA A 88 -4.58 8.27 -9.79
N ALA A 89 -4.84 7.77 -8.58
CA ALA A 89 -5.57 6.53 -8.35
C ALA A 89 -7.03 6.63 -8.81
N VAL A 90 -7.71 7.73 -8.49
CA VAL A 90 -9.09 8.00 -8.94
C VAL A 90 -9.14 8.08 -10.47
N ALA A 91 -8.24 8.86 -11.09
CA ALA A 91 -8.17 8.98 -12.54
C ALA A 91 -7.87 7.64 -13.24
N GLY A 92 -7.07 6.77 -12.61
CA GLY A 92 -6.75 5.43 -13.09
C GLY A 92 -7.84 4.38 -12.82
N GLY A 93 -8.92 4.75 -12.15
CA GLY A 93 -10.05 3.86 -11.82
C GLY A 93 -9.71 2.81 -10.76
N ALA A 94 -8.82 3.14 -9.82
CA ALA A 94 -8.55 2.30 -8.66
C ALA A 94 -9.72 2.34 -7.67
N ALA A 95 -10.02 1.20 -7.06
CA ALA A 95 -11.03 1.08 -6.00
C ALA A 95 -10.44 1.45 -4.62
N VAL A 96 -9.15 1.24 -4.46
CA VAL A 96 -8.42 1.48 -3.21
C VAL A 96 -7.11 2.17 -3.54
N VAL A 97 -6.72 3.16 -2.72
CA VAL A 97 -5.44 3.86 -2.79
C VAL A 97 -4.73 3.82 -1.45
N GLY A 98 -3.42 3.83 -1.45
CA GLY A 98 -2.69 3.89 -0.20
C GLY A 98 -1.18 3.81 -0.34
N VAL A 99 -0.55 3.41 0.75
CA VAL A 99 0.91 3.36 0.84
C VAL A 99 1.38 2.00 1.32
N ASN A 100 2.54 1.60 0.83
CA ASN A 100 3.24 0.41 1.30
C ASN A 100 4.75 0.65 1.38
N CYS A 101 5.46 -0.25 2.03
CA CYS A 101 6.92 -0.23 2.12
C CYS A 101 7.52 1.10 2.65
N CYS A 102 6.74 1.88 3.37
CA CYS A 102 7.12 3.04 4.16
C CYS A 102 7.12 2.70 5.66
N THR A 103 7.52 3.62 6.51
CA THR A 103 7.43 3.39 7.95
C THR A 103 5.96 3.44 8.42
N PRO A 104 5.60 2.80 9.56
CA PRO A 104 4.26 2.92 10.12
C PRO A 104 3.86 4.38 10.43
N TRP A 105 4.83 5.21 10.79
CA TRP A 105 4.61 6.64 11.10
C TRP A 105 4.31 7.45 9.84
N ASP A 106 5.06 7.21 8.74
CA ASP A 106 4.76 7.84 7.44
C ASP A 106 3.38 7.42 6.94
N ALA A 107 3.06 6.11 7.06
CA ALA A 107 1.75 5.61 6.68
C ALA A 107 0.62 6.25 7.49
N GLU A 108 0.82 6.45 8.80
CA GLU A 108 -0.15 7.12 9.68
C GLU A 108 -0.38 8.58 9.27
N THR A 109 0.70 9.35 9.06
CA THR A 109 0.62 10.75 8.62
C THR A 109 -0.02 10.85 7.23
N PHE A 110 0.33 9.93 6.31
CA PHE A 110 -0.28 9.88 4.99
C PHE A 110 -1.80 9.67 5.08
N VAL A 111 -2.24 8.67 5.85
CA VAL A 111 -3.66 8.35 6.05
C VAL A 111 -4.41 9.52 6.65
N GLU A 112 -3.84 10.20 7.65
CA GLU A 112 -4.45 11.38 8.28
C GLU A 112 -4.73 12.49 7.25
N GLN A 113 -3.77 12.78 6.38
CA GLN A 113 -3.95 13.78 5.33
C GLN A 113 -4.89 13.29 4.22
N ALA A 114 -4.72 12.05 3.75
CA ALA A 114 -5.54 11.49 2.67
C ALA A 114 -7.01 11.37 3.05
N SER A 115 -7.33 11.08 4.31
CA SER A 115 -8.72 10.94 4.79
C SER A 115 -9.53 12.24 4.69
N GLN A 116 -8.86 13.39 4.63
CA GLN A 116 -9.50 14.72 4.48
C GLN A 116 -9.80 15.07 3.02
N LEU A 117 -9.25 14.32 2.06
CA LEU A 117 -9.48 14.59 0.65
C LEU A 117 -10.90 14.20 0.24
N THR A 118 -11.54 15.04 -0.57
CA THR A 118 -12.94 14.89 -0.99
C THR A 118 -13.25 13.50 -1.55
N ALA A 119 -12.37 12.95 -2.38
CA ALA A 119 -12.58 11.63 -2.98
C ALA A 119 -12.65 10.50 -1.95
N VAL A 120 -11.90 10.61 -0.87
CA VAL A 120 -11.88 9.65 0.24
C VAL A 120 -13.07 9.89 1.18
N ALA A 121 -13.29 11.14 1.57
CA ALA A 121 -14.38 11.53 2.48
C ALA A 121 -15.77 11.18 1.93
N GLU A 122 -15.96 11.30 0.61
CA GLU A 122 -17.19 10.92 -0.11
C GLU A 122 -17.28 9.41 -0.41
N GLY A 123 -16.27 8.61 -0.06
CA GLY A 123 -16.25 7.17 -0.30
C GLY A 123 -16.07 6.76 -1.78
N ARG A 124 -15.62 7.68 -2.64
CA ARG A 124 -15.34 7.38 -4.05
C ARG A 124 -14.12 6.44 -4.22
N ILE A 125 -13.19 6.51 -3.28
CA ILE A 125 -12.03 5.61 -3.20
C ILE A 125 -11.77 5.27 -1.73
N ARG A 126 -11.33 4.04 -1.46
CA ARG A 126 -11.02 3.56 -0.11
C ARG A 126 -9.52 3.66 0.17
N LEU A 127 -9.14 3.65 1.45
CA LEU A 127 -7.74 3.71 1.87
C LEU A 127 -7.17 2.33 2.20
N SER A 128 -5.88 2.17 1.89
CA SER A 128 -5.05 1.04 2.33
C SER A 128 -3.75 1.51 2.98
N ALA A 129 -3.20 0.71 3.90
CA ALA A 129 -1.90 0.97 4.51
C ALA A 129 -1.19 -0.36 4.82
N MET A 130 -0.01 -0.55 4.22
CA MET A 130 0.80 -1.76 4.34
C MET A 130 2.29 -1.40 4.60
N PRO A 131 2.62 -0.83 5.77
CA PRO A 131 3.98 -0.38 6.07
C PRO A 131 4.94 -1.56 6.26
N ASN A 132 6.24 -1.24 6.29
CA ASN A 132 7.27 -2.16 6.78
C ASN A 132 7.29 -2.21 8.32
N ALA A 133 8.15 -3.05 8.91
CA ALA A 133 8.31 -3.11 10.37
C ALA A 133 9.24 -2.01 10.93
N GLY A 134 9.25 -0.83 10.31
CA GLY A 134 10.02 0.34 10.73
C GLY A 134 11.50 0.29 10.35
N GLY A 135 11.92 -0.68 9.55
CA GLY A 135 13.29 -0.92 9.16
C GLY A 135 14.10 -1.67 10.24
N PHE A 136 15.33 -2.03 9.89
CA PHE A 136 16.24 -2.72 10.80
C PHE A 136 17.07 -1.76 11.63
N GLN A 137 17.25 -2.11 12.89
CA GLN A 137 18.30 -1.54 13.76
C GLN A 137 19.38 -2.58 14.00
N HIS A 138 20.62 -2.15 13.92
CA HIS A 138 21.77 -2.95 14.31
C HIS A 138 22.05 -2.74 15.81
N ILE A 139 21.81 -3.79 16.60
CA ILE A 139 22.04 -3.76 18.05
C ILE A 139 23.05 -4.86 18.41
N GLY A 140 24.30 -4.48 18.70
CA GLY A 140 25.39 -5.42 18.86
C GLY A 140 25.62 -6.19 17.55
N ASN A 141 25.51 -7.52 17.57
CA ASN A 141 25.68 -8.40 16.41
C ASN A 141 24.33 -8.86 15.81
N ARG A 142 23.23 -8.17 16.11
CA ARG A 142 21.87 -8.57 15.66
C ARG A 142 21.18 -7.45 14.90
N TYR A 143 20.46 -7.84 13.87
CA TYR A 143 19.47 -6.98 13.21
C TYR A 143 18.11 -7.21 13.86
N MET A 144 17.47 -6.14 14.30
CA MET A 144 16.13 -6.20 14.89
C MET A 144 15.21 -5.20 14.18
N THR A 145 13.98 -5.58 14.00
CA THR A 145 12.94 -4.65 13.51
C THR A 145 12.64 -3.59 14.56
N ARG A 146 12.28 -2.38 14.11
CA ARG A 146 11.99 -1.26 15.03
C ARG A 146 10.64 -1.39 15.72
N VAL A 147 9.72 -2.13 15.13
CA VAL A 147 8.39 -2.36 15.69
C VAL A 147 8.15 -3.84 15.99
N ASN A 148 7.45 -4.10 17.08
CA ASN A 148 7.08 -5.45 17.48
C ASN A 148 5.64 -5.78 17.04
N PRO A 149 5.21 -7.05 17.12
CA PRO A 149 3.86 -7.46 16.74
C PRO A 149 2.75 -6.70 17.46
N GLU A 150 2.88 -6.46 18.75
CA GLU A 150 1.87 -5.76 19.57
C GLU A 150 1.72 -4.29 19.15
N PHE A 151 2.83 -3.63 18.77
CA PHE A 151 2.77 -2.29 18.19
C PHE A 151 1.94 -2.31 16.90
N MET A 152 2.21 -3.26 15.99
CA MET A 152 1.46 -3.36 14.73
C MET A 152 -0.02 -3.69 14.96
N GLY A 153 -0.35 -4.46 15.99
CA GLY A 153 -1.74 -4.69 16.39
C GLY A 153 -2.47 -3.40 16.77
N ARG A 154 -1.88 -2.60 17.67
CA ARG A 154 -2.45 -1.28 18.06
C ARG A 154 -2.52 -0.33 16.87
N TRP A 155 -1.46 -0.27 16.07
CA TRP A 155 -1.41 0.55 14.87
C TRP A 155 -2.53 0.18 13.88
N ALA A 156 -2.75 -1.10 13.62
CA ALA A 156 -3.81 -1.57 12.72
C ALA A 156 -5.21 -1.14 13.21
N ARG A 157 -5.47 -1.22 14.52
CA ARG A 157 -6.72 -0.70 15.12
C ARG A 157 -6.87 0.81 14.88
N THR A 158 -5.81 1.58 15.09
CA THR A 158 -5.81 3.03 14.86
C THR A 158 -6.10 3.34 13.38
N MET A 159 -5.47 2.62 12.44
CA MET A 159 -5.73 2.79 11.01
C MET A 159 -7.18 2.49 10.64
N ASN A 160 -7.74 1.41 11.16
CA ASN A 160 -9.14 1.06 10.94
C ASN A 160 -10.09 2.14 11.49
N GLN A 161 -9.82 2.68 12.69
CA GLN A 161 -10.60 3.78 13.27
C GLN A 161 -10.54 5.07 12.43
N ARG A 162 -9.47 5.27 11.67
CA ARG A 162 -9.31 6.37 10.71
C ARG A 162 -9.90 6.08 9.33
N GLY A 163 -10.61 4.96 9.17
CA GLY A 163 -11.32 4.60 7.93
C GLY A 163 -10.47 3.85 6.90
N VAL A 164 -9.28 3.36 7.27
CA VAL A 164 -8.50 2.47 6.40
C VAL A 164 -9.23 1.14 6.24
N SER A 165 -9.53 0.75 5.00
CA SER A 165 -10.29 -0.45 4.67
C SER A 165 -9.42 -1.69 4.50
N LEU A 166 -8.16 -1.53 4.06
CA LEU A 166 -7.20 -2.62 3.89
C LEU A 166 -5.94 -2.31 4.71
N VAL A 167 -5.71 -3.11 5.74
CA VAL A 167 -4.54 -3.02 6.60
C VAL A 167 -3.71 -4.27 6.43
N GLY A 168 -2.42 -4.11 6.25
CA GLY A 168 -1.50 -5.22 6.07
C GLY A 168 -0.06 -4.84 6.43
N GLY A 169 0.88 -5.51 5.82
CA GLY A 169 2.29 -5.25 6.02
C GLY A 169 3.12 -5.56 4.79
N CYS A 170 4.29 -4.95 4.71
CA CYS A 170 5.28 -5.11 3.68
C CYS A 170 6.56 -5.72 4.27
N CYS A 171 7.72 -5.21 3.91
CA CYS A 171 9.03 -5.73 4.37
C CYS A 171 9.08 -5.93 5.89
N GLU A 172 9.71 -7.02 6.31
CA GLU A 172 9.97 -7.37 7.73
C GLU A 172 8.70 -7.67 8.56
N ILE A 173 7.52 -7.53 7.99
CA ILE A 173 6.28 -8.00 8.61
C ILE A 173 6.20 -9.52 8.43
N HIS A 174 6.05 -10.25 9.52
CA HIS A 174 5.97 -11.69 9.53
C HIS A 174 4.66 -12.18 10.18
N PRO A 175 4.33 -13.48 10.15
CA PRO A 175 3.00 -14.00 10.53
C PRO A 175 2.52 -13.55 11.91
N ARG A 176 3.42 -13.36 12.89
CA ARG A 176 3.02 -12.91 14.23
C ARG A 176 2.52 -11.45 14.24
N HIS A 177 3.10 -10.56 13.41
CA HIS A 177 2.59 -9.20 13.26
C HIS A 177 1.15 -9.23 12.69
N VAL A 178 0.94 -10.03 11.63
CA VAL A 178 -0.40 -10.17 11.02
C VAL A 178 -1.40 -10.76 12.01
N TRP A 179 -0.99 -11.74 12.81
CA TRP A 179 -1.83 -12.34 13.85
C TRP A 179 -2.25 -11.31 14.91
N GLU A 180 -1.34 -10.47 15.38
CA GLU A 180 -1.65 -9.39 16.32
C GLU A 180 -2.56 -8.32 15.69
N MET A 181 -2.26 -7.89 14.45
CA MET A 181 -3.16 -6.97 13.74
C MET A 181 -4.58 -7.52 13.68
N ASN A 182 -4.77 -8.79 13.33
CA ASN A 182 -6.08 -9.43 13.28
C ASN A 182 -6.76 -9.50 14.66
N ASN A 183 -6.01 -9.78 15.74
CA ASN A 183 -6.55 -9.79 17.09
C ASN A 183 -7.06 -8.42 17.52
N TYR A 184 -6.27 -7.37 17.29
CA TYR A 184 -6.64 -6.00 17.63
C TYR A 184 -7.83 -5.49 16.82
N LEU A 185 -7.89 -5.81 15.52
CA LEU A 185 -9.03 -5.48 14.65
C LEU A 185 -10.31 -6.21 15.08
N ALA A 186 -10.20 -7.44 15.56
CA ALA A 186 -11.33 -8.22 16.07
C ALA A 186 -11.69 -7.92 17.54
N GLY A 187 -11.05 -6.95 18.17
CA GLY A 187 -11.28 -6.60 19.58
C GLY A 187 -10.81 -7.67 20.59
N ARG A 188 -9.92 -8.58 20.16
CA ARG A 188 -9.30 -9.61 20.99
C ARG A 188 -7.92 -9.14 21.48
N ASP A 189 -7.91 -8.11 22.31
CA ASP A 189 -6.69 -7.59 22.92
C ASP A 189 -6.18 -8.56 23.98
N THR A 190 -5.15 -9.33 23.67
CA THR A 190 -4.61 -10.39 24.53
C THR A 190 -3.71 -9.86 25.64
N HIS A 191 -3.43 -8.56 25.67
CA HIS A 191 -2.50 -7.91 26.61
C HIS A 191 -3.17 -6.89 27.54
N SER A 192 -4.50 -6.86 27.58
CA SER A 192 -5.27 -6.00 28.49
C SER A 192 -5.62 -6.73 29.78
N ALA A 193 -4.62 -7.31 30.44
CA ALA A 193 -4.77 -7.88 31.77
C ALA A 193 -3.73 -7.31 32.72
#